data_a1dcd1f4756201e815ffe7ba3129be7e
#
_entry.id   a1dcd1f4756201e815ffe7ba3129be7e
#
_cell.length_a   1.000
_cell.length_b   1.000
_cell.length_c   1.000
_cell.angle_alpha   90.00
_cell.angle_beta   90.00
_cell.angle_gamma   90.00
#
_symmetry.space_group_name_H-M   'P 1'
#
loop_
_entity.id
_entity.type
_entity.pdbx_description
1 polymer ?
#
loop_
_entity_poly.entity_id
_entity_poly.type
_entity_poly.pdbx_seq_one_letter_code
_entity_poly.pdbx_strand_id
1 'polypeptide(L)'
;MDKSRILTNDAPVAREVKFSDGTTETVYFKQVNAGQMRRWRAAEQSDAEEVKYFAMQRLVAASICDARGKLVLTEAESENLTPAGLTDLFPHVIAVAGIGDDAKKSSPSADASTSAAS
;
A
#
# COMPACT_ATOMS: atom_id res chain seq x y z
N MET A 1 4.06 11.10 25.07
CA MET A 1 3.92 10.14 23.97
C MET A 1 4.93 10.43 22.88
N ASP A 2 5.50 9.38 22.32
CA ASP A 2 6.45 9.51 21.21
C ASP A 2 5.66 9.70 19.89
N LYS A 3 5.89 10.82 19.23
CA LYS A 3 5.21 11.14 17.96
C LYS A 3 5.47 10.10 16.87
N SER A 4 6.61 9.42 16.91
CA SER A 4 6.94 8.44 15.88
C SER A 4 5.91 7.31 15.79
N ARG A 5 5.14 7.10 16.84
CA ARG A 5 4.11 6.06 16.87
C ARG A 5 2.89 6.40 16.03
N ILE A 6 2.68 7.68 15.76
CA ILE A 6 1.49 8.15 15.04
C ILE A 6 1.82 8.84 13.73
N LEU A 7 3.10 9.02 13.43
CA LEU A 7 3.53 9.61 12.16
C LEU A 7 3.92 8.51 11.19
N THR A 8 3.77 8.82 9.91
CA THR A 8 4.16 7.89 8.84
C THR A 8 5.64 7.51 8.98
N ASN A 9 5.91 6.22 8.92
CA ASN A 9 7.27 5.72 8.94
C ASN A 9 7.76 5.56 7.50
N ASP A 10 8.81 6.30 7.14
CA ASP A 10 9.37 6.28 5.78
C ASP A 10 10.32 5.13 5.52
N ALA A 11 10.57 4.27 6.52
CA ALA A 11 11.47 3.15 6.33
C ALA A 11 10.90 2.18 5.28
N PRO A 12 11.72 1.74 4.31
CA PRO A 12 11.25 0.78 3.32
C PRO A 12 11.00 -0.58 3.94
N VAL A 13 9.94 -1.24 3.50
CA VAL A 13 9.56 -2.57 3.95
C VAL A 13 9.68 -3.51 2.76
N ALA A 14 10.48 -4.56 2.90
CA ALA A 14 10.65 -5.57 1.84
C ALA A 14 9.47 -6.52 1.86
N ARG A 15 8.90 -6.77 0.68
CA ARG A 15 7.84 -7.76 0.54
C ARG A 15 8.11 -8.58 -0.72
N GLU A 16 7.81 -9.87 -0.61
CA GLU A 16 7.90 -10.74 -1.77
C GLU A 16 6.63 -10.60 -2.59
N VAL A 17 6.79 -10.17 -3.84
CA VAL A 17 5.66 -9.95 -4.74
C VAL A 17 5.67 -11.05 -5.80
N LYS A 18 4.57 -11.78 -5.88
CA LYS A 18 4.38 -12.76 -6.93
C LYS A 18 3.63 -12.09 -8.06
N PHE A 19 4.29 -11.97 -9.20
CA PHE A 19 3.70 -11.32 -10.37
C PHE A 19 2.82 -12.28 -11.16
N SER A 20 1.91 -11.73 -11.92
CA SER A 20 0.95 -12.50 -12.73
C SER A 20 1.63 -13.37 -13.77
N ASP A 21 2.86 -13.04 -14.16
CA ASP A 21 3.63 -13.84 -15.10
C ASP A 21 4.32 -15.05 -14.46
N GLY A 22 4.12 -15.26 -13.16
CA GLY A 22 4.68 -16.37 -12.43
C GLY A 22 6.03 -16.10 -11.75
N THR A 23 6.61 -14.93 -11.99
CA THR A 23 7.88 -14.58 -11.34
C THR A 23 7.62 -14.02 -9.95
N THR A 24 8.64 -14.08 -9.08
CA THR A 24 8.60 -13.53 -7.73
C THR A 24 9.82 -12.64 -7.54
N GLU A 25 9.60 -11.45 -6.99
CA GLU A 25 10.68 -10.52 -6.71
C GLU A 25 10.48 -9.87 -5.35
N THR A 26 11.59 -9.47 -4.74
CA THR A 26 11.53 -8.65 -3.54
C THR A 26 11.36 -7.19 -3.97
N VAL A 27 10.28 -6.59 -3.53
CA VAL A 27 9.97 -5.18 -3.83
C VAL A 27 9.84 -4.44 -2.51
N TYR A 28 10.31 -3.21 -2.46
CA TYR A 28 10.24 -2.41 -1.25
C TYR A 28 9.10 -1.41 -1.34
N PHE A 29 8.41 -1.24 -0.23
CA PHE A 29 7.28 -0.32 -0.12
C PHE A 29 7.46 0.51 1.12
N LYS A 30 7.03 1.76 1.06
CA LYS A 30 6.97 2.58 2.27
C LYS A 30 5.54 2.99 2.54
N GLN A 31 5.28 3.30 3.80
CA GLN A 31 3.96 3.67 4.26
C GLN A 31 3.47 4.93 3.55
N VAL A 32 2.21 4.92 3.10
CA VAL A 32 1.58 6.14 2.61
C VAL A 32 1.00 6.88 3.80
N ASN A 33 0.92 8.21 3.69
CA ASN A 33 0.41 9.01 4.80
C ASN A 33 -1.13 9.12 4.77
N ALA A 34 -1.68 9.67 5.85
CA ALA A 34 -3.13 9.77 6.00
C ALA A 34 -3.78 10.62 4.90
N GLY A 35 -3.09 11.65 4.42
CA GLY A 35 -3.61 12.50 3.33
C GLY A 35 -3.73 11.72 2.04
N GLN A 36 -2.72 10.88 1.74
CA GLN A 36 -2.74 10.04 0.56
C GLN A 36 -3.85 9.00 0.65
N MET A 37 -4.03 8.40 1.81
CA MET A 37 -5.11 7.44 2.03
C MET A 37 -6.48 8.09 1.89
N ARG A 38 -6.64 9.29 2.42
CA ARG A 38 -7.91 9.99 2.33
C ARG A 38 -8.28 10.27 0.86
N ARG A 39 -7.29 10.69 0.07
CA ARG A 39 -7.54 10.94 -1.36
C ARG A 39 -7.93 9.67 -2.11
N TRP A 40 -7.27 8.56 -1.78
CA TRP A 40 -7.62 7.28 -2.38
C TRP A 40 -9.04 6.86 -1.99
N ARG A 41 -9.38 6.95 -0.72
CA ARG A 41 -10.72 6.57 -0.25
C ARG A 41 -11.81 7.44 -0.85
N ALA A 42 -11.55 8.73 -1.00
CA ALA A 42 -12.50 9.63 -1.66
C ALA A 42 -12.73 9.22 -3.10
N ALA A 43 -11.67 8.82 -3.81
CA ALA A 43 -11.78 8.36 -5.18
C ALA A 43 -12.56 7.05 -5.28
N GLU A 44 -12.46 6.18 -4.26
CA GLU A 44 -13.22 4.92 -4.23
C GLU A 44 -14.72 5.14 -4.16
N GLN A 45 -15.16 6.30 -3.72
CA GLN A 45 -16.57 6.65 -3.69
C GLN A 45 -17.09 7.14 -5.04
N SER A 46 -16.19 7.35 -6.00
CA SER A 46 -16.58 7.81 -7.33
C SER A 46 -17.25 6.68 -8.13
N ASP A 47 -18.20 7.02 -8.96
CA ASP A 47 -18.83 6.09 -9.90
C ASP A 47 -17.97 5.89 -11.14
N ALA A 48 -16.99 6.75 -11.35
CA ALA A 48 -16.14 6.69 -12.53
C ALA A 48 -14.97 5.74 -12.29
N GLU A 49 -14.92 4.64 -13.02
CA GLU A 49 -13.82 3.67 -12.93
C GLU A 49 -12.46 4.29 -13.17
N GLU A 50 -12.41 5.23 -14.10
CA GLU A 50 -11.18 5.93 -14.44
C GLU A 50 -10.60 6.67 -13.23
N VAL A 51 -11.47 7.31 -12.43
CA VAL A 51 -11.04 8.03 -11.23
C VAL A 51 -10.47 7.06 -10.20
N LYS A 52 -11.13 5.92 -10.01
CA LYS A 52 -10.66 4.90 -9.07
C LYS A 52 -9.32 4.33 -9.48
N TYR A 53 -9.18 4.00 -10.76
CA TYR A 53 -7.94 3.43 -11.29
C TYR A 53 -6.78 4.40 -11.14
N PHE A 54 -7.01 5.65 -11.47
CA PHE A 54 -5.99 6.68 -11.37
C PHE A 54 -5.52 6.84 -9.92
N ALA A 55 -6.47 6.82 -8.98
CA ALA A 55 -6.13 6.93 -7.56
C ALA A 55 -5.28 5.75 -7.08
N MET A 56 -5.58 4.53 -7.55
CA MET A 56 -4.78 3.35 -7.23
C MET A 56 -3.36 3.48 -7.78
N GLN A 57 -3.22 3.93 -9.01
CA GLN A 57 -1.92 4.14 -9.65
C GLN A 57 -1.07 5.12 -8.84
N ARG A 58 -1.66 6.21 -8.42
CA ARG A 58 -0.96 7.24 -7.65
C ARG A 58 -0.54 6.71 -6.28
N LEU A 59 -1.39 5.90 -5.66
CA LEU A 59 -1.07 5.33 -4.35
C LEU A 59 0.11 4.37 -4.45
N VAL A 60 0.15 3.54 -5.49
CA VAL A 60 1.28 2.63 -5.73
C VAL A 60 2.56 3.43 -5.96
N ALA A 61 2.51 4.48 -6.78
CA ALA A 61 3.68 5.31 -7.04
C ALA A 61 4.20 5.98 -5.77
N ALA A 62 3.31 6.32 -4.84
CA ALA A 62 3.70 6.95 -3.58
C ALA A 62 4.33 5.96 -2.59
N SER A 63 4.18 4.66 -2.82
CA SER A 63 4.65 3.62 -1.90
C SER A 63 5.86 2.85 -2.40
N ILE A 64 5.87 2.47 -3.68
CA ILE A 64 6.94 1.63 -4.22
C ILE A 64 8.27 2.37 -4.21
N CYS A 65 9.30 1.75 -3.65
CA CYS A 65 10.58 2.42 -3.46
C CYS A 65 11.72 1.41 -3.59
N ASP A 66 12.96 1.92 -3.51
CA ASP A 66 14.13 1.05 -3.47
C ASP A 66 14.48 0.76 -2.00
N ALA A 67 15.56 0.01 -1.78
CA ALA A 67 15.97 -0.39 -0.44
C ALA A 67 16.35 0.81 0.45
N ARG A 68 16.56 1.97 -0.14
CA ARG A 68 16.89 3.21 0.58
C ARG A 68 15.67 4.08 0.83
N GLY A 69 14.50 3.66 0.37
CA GLY A 69 13.27 4.42 0.53
C GLY A 69 13.04 5.48 -0.54
N LYS A 70 13.85 5.50 -1.59
CA LYS A 70 13.65 6.42 -2.69
C LYS A 70 12.59 5.87 -3.64
N LEU A 71 11.60 6.68 -3.99
CA LEU A 71 10.53 6.26 -4.88
C LEU A 71 11.09 5.88 -6.25
N VAL A 72 10.62 4.76 -6.79
CA VAL A 72 11.09 4.25 -8.09
C VAL A 72 10.19 4.66 -9.25
N LEU A 73 9.00 5.17 -8.98
CA LEU A 73 8.07 5.62 -10.00
C LEU A 73 7.72 7.08 -9.78
N THR A 74 7.70 7.84 -10.86
CA THR A 74 7.11 9.18 -10.84
C THR A 74 5.60 9.06 -11.00
N GLU A 75 4.88 10.14 -10.70
CA GLU A 75 3.44 10.17 -10.91
C GLU A 75 3.10 9.91 -12.38
N ALA A 76 3.87 10.47 -13.30
CA ALA A 76 3.66 10.25 -14.73
C ALA A 76 3.88 8.79 -15.11
N GLU A 77 4.90 8.14 -14.54
CA GLU A 77 5.16 6.73 -14.81
C GLU A 77 4.07 5.83 -14.27
N SER A 78 3.41 6.24 -13.19
CA SER A 78 2.34 5.44 -12.61
C SER A 78 1.17 5.26 -13.56
N GLU A 79 0.97 6.21 -14.47
CA GLU A 79 -0.08 6.11 -15.48
C GLU A 79 0.20 5.01 -16.51
N ASN A 80 1.45 4.59 -16.60
CA ASN A 80 1.86 3.54 -17.52
C ASN A 80 1.92 2.15 -16.87
N LEU A 81 1.50 2.04 -15.62
CA LEU A 81 1.41 0.73 -14.99
C LEU A 81 0.42 -0.14 -15.76
N THR A 82 0.81 -1.39 -16.00
CA THR A 82 -0.11 -2.33 -16.61
C THR A 82 -1.20 -2.69 -15.60
N PRO A 83 -2.39 -3.08 -16.06
CA PRO A 83 -3.44 -3.52 -15.13
C PRO A 83 -2.96 -4.69 -14.25
N ALA A 84 -2.21 -5.63 -14.82
CA ALA A 84 -1.67 -6.75 -14.06
C ALA A 84 -0.67 -6.26 -13.01
N GLY A 85 0.23 -5.35 -13.38
CA GLY A 85 1.21 -4.80 -12.45
C GLY A 85 0.54 -4.07 -11.29
N LEU A 86 -0.47 -3.28 -11.58
CA LEU A 86 -1.22 -2.58 -10.56
C LEU A 86 -1.90 -3.57 -9.59
N THR A 87 -2.54 -4.59 -10.14
CA THR A 87 -3.20 -5.63 -9.35
C THR A 87 -2.21 -6.38 -8.48
N ASP A 88 -1.02 -6.66 -9.00
CA ASP A 88 0.01 -7.40 -8.27
C ASP A 88 0.61 -6.58 -7.13
N LEU A 89 0.75 -5.29 -7.31
CA LEU A 89 1.41 -4.42 -6.33
C LEU A 89 0.48 -3.83 -5.28
N PHE A 90 -0.76 -3.53 -5.65
CA PHE A 90 -1.66 -2.77 -4.79
C PHE A 90 -1.92 -3.42 -3.42
N PRO A 91 -2.13 -4.75 -3.33
CA PRO A 91 -2.36 -5.38 -2.02
C PRO A 91 -1.19 -5.18 -1.05
N HIS A 92 0.04 -5.12 -1.57
CA HIS A 92 1.21 -4.90 -0.74
C HIS A 92 1.26 -3.47 -0.21
N VAL A 93 0.81 -2.50 -1.01
CA VAL A 93 0.72 -1.11 -0.58
C VAL A 93 -0.23 -1.00 0.61
N ILE A 94 -1.38 -1.65 0.52
CA ILE A 94 -2.38 -1.64 1.58
C ILE A 94 -1.85 -2.35 2.83
N ALA A 95 -1.17 -3.47 2.67
CA ALA A 95 -0.61 -4.20 3.80
C ALA A 95 0.42 -3.36 4.56
N VAL A 96 1.31 -2.68 3.83
CA VAL A 96 2.34 -1.85 4.45
C VAL A 96 1.72 -0.62 5.13
N ALA A 97 0.62 -0.13 4.60
CA ALA A 97 -0.11 0.99 5.22
C ALA A 97 -0.79 0.59 6.54
N GLY A 98 -0.86 -0.70 6.83
CA GLY A 98 -1.48 -1.18 8.06
C GLY A 98 -3.00 -1.17 8.01
N ILE A 99 -3.56 -1.40 6.84
CA ILE A 99 -5.01 -1.34 6.64
C ILE A 99 -5.51 -2.72 6.22
N GLY A 100 -6.74 -3.03 6.59
CA GLY A 100 -7.37 -4.27 6.20
C GLY A 100 -7.01 -5.42 7.11
N ASP A 101 -7.12 -6.64 6.60
CA ASP A 101 -6.95 -7.84 7.40
C ASP A 101 -5.55 -8.01 7.97
N ASP A 102 -4.54 -7.59 7.24
CA ASP A 102 -3.16 -7.71 7.72
C ASP A 102 -2.95 -6.86 8.98
N ALA A 103 -3.53 -5.68 9.04
CA ALA A 103 -3.46 -4.84 10.21
C ALA A 103 -4.13 -5.50 11.41
N LYS A 104 -5.27 -6.15 11.17
CA LYS A 104 -5.99 -6.87 12.22
C LYS A 104 -5.21 -8.06 12.72
N LYS A 105 -4.58 -8.78 11.81
CA LYS A 105 -3.78 -9.96 12.16
C LYS A 105 -2.55 -9.62 12.96
N SER A 106 -1.97 -8.48 12.70
CA SER A 106 -0.79 -8.04 13.43
C SER A 106 -1.13 -7.44 14.79
N SER A 107 -2.41 -7.19 15.06
CA SER A 107 -2.87 -6.79 16.39
C SER A 107 -2.81 -7.99 17.30
N PRO A 108 -2.10 -7.97 18.34
CA PRO A 108 -2.01 -9.11 19.23
C PRO A 108 -3.36 -9.38 19.88
N SER A 109 -3.76 -9.34 19.18
CA SER A 109 -4.53 -9.60 19.63
C SER A 109 -5.12 -9.57 19.85
N ALA A 110 -5.30 -9.51 19.84
CA ALA A 110 -5.87 -9.61 19.87
C ALA A 110 -6.29 -9.85 19.75
N ASP A 111 -6.26 -10.30 19.62
CA ASP A 111 -6.73 -10.68 19.45
C ASP A 111 -7.05 -10.83 19.67
N ALA A 112 -7.01 -10.95 19.99
CA ALA A 112 -7.43 -11.25 20.06
C ALA A 112 -8.09 -11.09 20.22
N SER A 113 -8.19 -11.19 20.43
CA SER A 113 -8.86 -11.13 20.35
C SER A 113 -9.43 -11.01 20.18
N THR A 114 -9.42 -11.31 20.17
CA THR A 114 -10.01 -11.32 19.80
C THR A 114 -10.47 -11.40 19.60
N SER A 115 -10.49 -11.66 19.73
CA SER A 115 -10.90 -11.83 19.34
C SER A 115 -11.26 -11.92 19.25
N ALA A 116 -11.31 -12.13 19.54
CA ALA A 116 -11.60 -12.34 19.32
C ALA A 116 -11.94 -12.37 19.22
N ALA A 117 -11.99 -12.52 19.37
CA ALA A 117 -12.18 -12.63 19.17
C ALA A 117 -12.32 -12.61 18.91
N SER A 118 -12.20 -12.68 18.77
CA SER A 118 -12.22 -12.88 18.54
C SER A 118 -12.19 -13.00 18.35
#